data_3e20dd4c5fe346d45975eaff6f23c048
#
_entry.id   3e20dd4c5fe346d45975eaff6f23c048
#
_cell.length_a   1.000
_cell.length_b   1.000
_cell.length_c   1.000
_cell.angle_alpha   90.00
_cell.angle_beta   90.00
_cell.angle_gamma   90.00
#
_symmetry.space_group_name_H-M   'P 1'
#
loop_
_entity.id
_entity.type
_entity.pdbx_description
1 polymer ?
#
loop_
_entity_poly.entity_id
_entity_poly.type
_entity_poly.pdbx_seq_one_letter_code
_entity_poly.pdbx_strand_id
1 'polypeptide(L)'
;MIRTFLAALLLVAFSTSAAHALFGRTQPVYNVQNMTVYTGTGKPATLDQVQSAITQGATEKGWQVRNEGPGHIVAQIFVRSHMAEVDIKFDAKHYSITYRNSANLLYDGASIHRNYNKWVKFMSDRINLALKRF
;
A
#
# COMPACT_ATOMS: atom_id res chain seq x y z
N MET A 1 13.63 -60.20 38.81
CA MET A 1 13.87 -58.75 38.93
C MET A 1 13.57 -58.07 37.60
N ILE A 2 12.44 -57.41 37.49
CA ILE A 2 12.06 -56.70 36.29
C ILE A 2 12.31 -55.25 36.58
N ARG A 3 13.25 -54.61 35.83
CA ARG A 3 13.51 -53.19 35.88
C ARG A 3 12.63 -52.54 34.84
N THR A 4 11.57 -51.86 35.27
CA THR A 4 10.75 -51.02 34.46
C THR A 4 11.45 -49.68 34.25
N PHE A 5 11.87 -49.39 33.03
CA PHE A 5 12.31 -48.06 32.61
C PHE A 5 11.05 -47.23 32.27
N LEU A 6 10.77 -46.23 33.10
CA LEU A 6 9.78 -45.23 32.82
C LEU A 6 10.43 -44.19 31.86
N ALA A 7 10.10 -44.21 30.61
CA ALA A 7 10.46 -43.16 29.67
C ALA A 7 9.51 -41.98 29.85
N ALA A 8 10.03 -40.90 30.43
CA ALA A 8 9.29 -39.64 30.50
C ALA A 8 9.29 -38.98 29.10
N LEU A 9 8.13 -38.98 28.45
CA LEU A 9 7.92 -38.29 27.20
C LEU A 9 7.70 -36.80 27.52
N LEU A 10 8.73 -35.95 27.28
CA LEU A 10 8.60 -34.50 27.37
C LEU A 10 7.83 -34.04 26.16
N LEU A 11 6.55 -33.68 26.33
CA LEU A 11 5.77 -32.98 25.32
C LEU A 11 6.24 -31.51 25.28
N VAL A 12 7.08 -31.19 24.33
CA VAL A 12 7.36 -29.79 23.99
C VAL A 12 6.19 -29.28 23.16
N ALA A 13 5.25 -28.60 23.81
CA ALA A 13 4.19 -27.89 23.11
C ALA A 13 4.80 -26.64 22.49
N PHE A 14 5.15 -26.72 21.22
CA PHE A 14 5.46 -25.52 20.43
C PHE A 14 4.18 -24.70 20.24
N SER A 15 4.09 -23.57 20.91
CA SER A 15 3.02 -22.59 20.70
C SER A 15 3.27 -21.85 19.37
N THR A 16 2.82 -22.43 18.27
CA THR A 16 2.97 -21.87 16.91
C THR A 16 1.89 -20.85 16.53
N SER A 17 0.96 -20.55 17.44
CA SER A 17 -0.23 -19.75 17.13
C SER A 17 0.03 -18.25 16.93
N ALA A 18 1.09 -17.68 17.50
CA ALA A 18 1.39 -16.25 17.36
C ALA A 18 1.98 -15.89 16.00
N ALA A 19 2.83 -16.75 15.42
CA ALA A 19 3.43 -16.53 14.12
C ALA A 19 2.40 -16.60 12.98
N HIS A 20 1.41 -17.49 13.06
CA HIS A 20 0.35 -17.62 12.04
C HIS A 20 -0.60 -16.42 12.03
N ALA A 21 -0.88 -15.78 13.16
CA ALA A 21 -1.71 -14.59 13.23
C ALA A 21 -1.05 -13.37 12.57
N LEU A 22 0.28 -13.26 12.60
CA LEU A 22 1.04 -12.20 11.93
C LEU A 22 1.17 -12.47 10.42
N PHE A 23 1.39 -13.72 10.00
CA PHE A 23 1.52 -14.09 8.58
C PHE A 23 0.28 -13.78 7.76
N GLY A 24 -0.94 -13.89 8.32
CA GLY A 24 -2.19 -13.57 7.63
C GLY A 24 -2.49 -12.07 7.52
N ARG A 25 -1.79 -11.21 8.26
CA ARG A 25 -2.06 -9.78 8.33
C ARG A 25 -1.11 -8.94 7.47
N THR A 26 0.06 -9.44 7.19
CA THR A 26 1.09 -8.74 6.43
C THR A 26 1.29 -9.34 5.05
N GLN A 27 1.67 -8.50 4.12
CA GLN A 27 2.02 -8.83 2.74
C GLN A 27 3.24 -8.00 2.34
N PRO A 28 4.03 -8.42 1.33
CA PRO A 28 5.01 -7.54 0.74
C PRO A 28 4.39 -6.19 0.38
N VAL A 29 5.12 -5.11 0.63
CA VAL A 29 4.65 -3.76 0.31
C VAL A 29 4.32 -3.68 -1.18
N TYR A 30 3.08 -3.28 -1.48
CA TYR A 30 2.63 -3.06 -2.85
C TYR A 30 2.96 -1.64 -3.29
N ASN A 31 3.74 -1.52 -4.35
CA ASN A 31 4.01 -0.26 -5.04
C ASN A 31 3.38 -0.29 -6.43
N VAL A 32 2.86 0.85 -6.87
CA VAL A 32 2.51 1.07 -8.26
C VAL A 32 3.74 1.66 -8.94
N GLN A 33 4.25 0.97 -9.96
CA GLN A 33 5.47 1.38 -10.64
C GLN A 33 5.20 1.63 -12.12
N ASN A 34 5.47 2.85 -12.57
CA ASN A 34 5.37 3.26 -13.97
C ASN A 34 4.02 2.90 -14.61
N MET A 35 2.93 3.17 -13.89
CA MET A 35 1.59 2.98 -14.42
C MET A 35 1.39 3.89 -15.62
N THR A 36 1.03 3.32 -16.75
CA THR A 36 0.77 4.09 -17.97
C THR A 36 -0.47 4.95 -17.80
N VAL A 37 -0.36 6.21 -18.18
CA VAL A 37 -1.47 7.16 -18.20
C VAL A 37 -2.30 6.93 -19.47
N TYR A 38 -3.57 6.59 -19.30
CA TYR A 38 -4.54 6.47 -20.38
C TYR A 38 -5.68 7.47 -20.17
N THR A 39 -5.87 8.35 -21.15
CA THR A 39 -7.01 9.26 -21.19
C THR A 39 -8.22 8.64 -21.86
N GLY A 40 -9.40 9.20 -21.62
CA GLY A 40 -10.63 8.75 -22.28
C GLY A 40 -10.69 9.02 -23.77
N THR A 41 -10.00 10.07 -24.24
CA THR A 41 -9.93 10.45 -25.65
C THR A 41 -8.85 9.71 -26.44
N GLY A 42 -7.94 9.02 -25.75
CA GLY A 42 -6.74 8.44 -26.36
C GLY A 42 -5.67 9.45 -26.73
N LYS A 43 -5.89 10.75 -26.50
CA LYS A 43 -4.88 11.79 -26.71
C LYS A 43 -3.92 11.82 -25.54
N PRO A 44 -2.65 12.25 -25.76
CA PRO A 44 -1.70 12.43 -24.67
C PRO A 44 -2.24 13.38 -23.60
N ALA A 45 -2.07 13.01 -22.34
CA ALA A 45 -2.40 13.88 -21.22
C ALA A 45 -1.34 14.99 -21.07
N THR A 46 -1.74 16.10 -20.50
CA THR A 46 -0.81 17.12 -20.00
C THR A 46 -0.38 16.77 -18.57
N LEU A 47 0.74 17.35 -18.12
CA LEU A 47 1.19 17.19 -16.74
C LEU A 47 0.11 17.67 -15.75
N ASP A 48 -0.54 18.78 -16.02
CA ASP A 48 -1.60 19.32 -15.17
C ASP A 48 -2.82 18.41 -15.10
N GLN A 49 -3.18 17.75 -16.21
CA GLN A 49 -4.26 16.76 -16.22
C GLN A 49 -3.91 15.54 -15.36
N VAL A 50 -2.68 15.04 -15.43
CA VAL A 50 -2.23 13.93 -14.60
C VAL A 50 -2.23 14.33 -13.12
N GLN A 51 -1.71 15.51 -12.79
CA GLN A 51 -1.73 16.03 -11.42
C GLN A 51 -3.17 16.16 -10.90
N SER A 52 -4.07 16.68 -11.69
CA SER A 52 -5.49 16.81 -11.33
C SER A 52 -6.16 15.45 -11.08
N ALA A 53 -5.89 14.45 -11.92
CA ALA A 53 -6.43 13.12 -11.77
C ALA A 53 -5.88 12.42 -10.52
N ILE A 54 -4.59 12.58 -10.21
CA ILE A 54 -3.96 12.04 -8.99
C ILE A 54 -4.61 12.67 -7.76
N THR A 55 -4.73 13.99 -7.72
CA THR A 55 -5.36 14.71 -6.62
C THR A 55 -6.79 14.25 -6.41
N GLN A 56 -7.58 14.15 -7.48
CA GLN A 56 -8.96 13.69 -7.40
C GLN A 56 -9.05 12.24 -6.91
N GLY A 57 -8.30 11.32 -7.51
CA GLY A 57 -8.36 9.91 -7.16
C GLY A 57 -7.93 9.65 -5.71
N ALA A 58 -6.90 10.33 -5.23
CA ALA A 58 -6.44 10.24 -3.85
C ALA A 58 -7.49 10.81 -2.88
N THR A 59 -7.99 12.01 -3.12
CA THR A 59 -8.95 12.66 -2.21
C THR A 59 -10.28 11.93 -2.14
N GLU A 60 -10.77 11.34 -3.22
CA GLU A 60 -11.98 10.50 -3.23
C GLU A 60 -11.86 9.27 -2.33
N LYS A 61 -10.65 8.81 -2.08
CA LYS A 61 -10.36 7.67 -1.18
C LYS A 61 -9.91 8.09 0.23
N GLY A 62 -10.06 9.36 0.56
CA GLY A 62 -9.80 9.88 1.90
C GLY A 62 -8.36 10.28 2.15
N TRP A 63 -7.50 10.29 1.14
CA TRP A 63 -6.15 10.77 1.28
C TRP A 63 -6.08 12.29 1.24
N GLN A 64 -5.26 12.85 2.09
CA GLN A 64 -4.88 14.27 2.04
C GLN A 64 -3.64 14.40 1.17
N VAL A 65 -3.65 15.33 0.24
CA VAL A 65 -2.55 15.52 -0.71
C VAL A 65 -1.84 16.85 -0.48
N ARG A 66 -0.53 16.85 -0.66
CA ARG A 66 0.27 18.07 -0.73
C ARG A 66 1.21 17.99 -1.93
N ASN A 67 1.35 19.09 -2.60
CA ASN A 67 2.26 19.24 -3.74
C ASN A 67 3.67 19.49 -3.23
N GLU A 68 4.61 18.62 -3.57
CA GLU A 68 6.04 18.72 -3.18
C GLU A 68 6.89 19.34 -4.29
N GLY A 69 6.31 19.64 -5.43
CA GLY A 69 6.98 20.19 -6.59
C GLY A 69 6.49 19.58 -7.90
N PRO A 70 7.08 19.96 -9.03
CA PRO A 70 6.69 19.40 -10.33
C PRO A 70 6.82 17.88 -10.34
N GLY A 71 5.73 17.19 -10.70
CA GLY A 71 5.73 15.72 -10.80
C GLY A 71 5.86 14.97 -9.49
N HIS A 72 5.61 15.59 -8.34
CA HIS A 72 5.68 14.94 -7.04
C HIS A 72 4.58 15.42 -6.09
N ILE A 73 3.74 14.49 -5.69
CA ILE A 73 2.72 14.66 -4.66
C ILE A 73 3.01 13.68 -3.52
N VAL A 74 2.82 14.12 -2.28
CA VAL A 74 2.76 13.26 -1.12
C VAL A 74 1.30 13.15 -0.69
N ALA A 75 0.82 11.92 -0.51
CA ALA A 75 -0.52 11.64 -0.03
C ALA A 75 -0.45 10.93 1.31
N GLN A 76 -1.32 11.32 2.25
CA GLN A 76 -1.40 10.77 3.60
C GLN A 76 -2.83 10.42 3.93
N ILE A 77 -3.04 9.27 4.57
CA ILE A 77 -4.35 8.82 5.06
C ILE A 77 -4.27 8.43 6.53
N PHE A 78 -5.30 8.79 7.27
CA PHE A 78 -5.53 8.31 8.63
C PHE A 78 -6.80 7.46 8.65
N VAL A 79 -6.67 6.23 9.13
CA VAL A 79 -7.79 5.31 9.30
C VAL A 79 -7.74 4.77 10.72
N ARG A 80 -8.60 5.24 11.60
CA ARG A 80 -8.57 4.97 13.05
C ARG A 80 -7.19 5.35 13.64
N SER A 81 -6.48 4.40 14.23
CA SER A 81 -5.12 4.61 14.77
C SER A 81 -4.00 4.37 13.75
N HIS A 82 -4.36 4.07 12.49
CA HIS A 82 -3.40 3.78 11.43
C HIS A 82 -3.10 5.03 10.60
N MET A 83 -1.85 5.16 10.18
CA MET A 83 -1.43 6.20 9.24
C MET A 83 -0.62 5.57 8.12
N ALA A 84 -0.87 6.01 6.90
CA ALA A 84 -0.04 5.70 5.75
C ALA A 84 0.30 6.97 4.98
N GLU A 85 1.51 7.02 4.45
CA GLU A 85 2.01 8.12 3.63
C GLU A 85 2.75 7.53 2.43
N VAL A 86 2.47 8.06 1.27
CA VAL A 86 3.06 7.62 0.00
C VAL A 86 3.63 8.78 -0.80
N ASP A 87 4.67 8.50 -1.57
CA ASP A 87 5.14 9.37 -2.64
C ASP A 87 4.44 9.00 -3.95
N ILE A 88 3.89 9.98 -4.63
CA ILE A 88 3.33 9.83 -5.98
C ILE A 88 4.17 10.66 -6.92
N LYS A 89 4.99 10.00 -7.73
CA LYS A 89 5.82 10.63 -8.74
C LYS A 89 5.21 10.40 -10.11
N PHE A 90 5.16 11.43 -10.91
CA PHE A 90 4.45 11.39 -12.19
C PHE A 90 5.04 12.32 -13.24
N ASP A 91 4.83 11.95 -14.47
CA ASP A 91 4.96 12.79 -15.66
C ASP A 91 3.65 12.71 -16.49
N ALA A 92 3.66 13.20 -17.71
CA ALA A 92 2.49 13.14 -18.57
C ALA A 92 2.13 11.72 -19.05
N LYS A 93 3.06 10.75 -18.94
CA LYS A 93 2.92 9.41 -19.50
C LYS A 93 2.78 8.31 -18.46
N HIS A 94 3.34 8.50 -17.26
CA HIS A 94 3.39 7.48 -16.20
C HIS A 94 3.22 8.10 -14.82
N TYR A 95 2.76 7.29 -13.87
CA TYR A 95 2.83 7.62 -12.45
C TYR A 95 3.24 6.41 -11.63
N SER A 96 3.84 6.68 -10.48
CA SER A 96 4.24 5.66 -9.51
C SER A 96 3.77 6.06 -8.12
N ILE A 97 3.34 5.06 -7.33
CA ILE A 97 2.97 5.25 -5.93
C ILE A 97 3.87 4.35 -5.11
N THR A 98 4.69 4.94 -4.24
CA THR A 98 5.64 4.21 -3.42
C THR A 98 5.45 4.52 -1.95
N TYR A 99 5.73 3.54 -1.09
CA TYR A 99 5.70 3.70 0.35
C TYR A 99 6.64 4.82 0.80
N ARG A 100 6.16 5.68 1.71
CA ARG A 100 6.96 6.74 2.33
C ARG A 100 7.08 6.55 3.85
N ASN A 101 5.96 6.42 4.54
CA ASN A 101 5.91 6.30 5.98
C ASN A 101 4.60 5.64 6.45
N SER A 102 4.59 5.10 7.66
CA SER A 102 3.38 4.55 8.26
C SER A 102 3.46 4.50 9.78
N ALA A 103 2.30 4.39 10.42
CA ALA A 103 2.16 4.12 11.85
C ALA A 103 1.08 3.05 12.07
N ASN A 104 1.35 2.10 12.96
CA ASN A 104 0.45 0.99 13.34
C ASN A 104 0.02 0.11 12.14
N LEU A 105 0.88 -0.10 11.17
CA LEU A 105 0.65 -0.94 10.00
C LEU A 105 1.62 -2.12 9.90
N LEU A 106 2.30 -2.45 10.98
CA LEU A 106 3.21 -3.61 11.06
C LEU A 106 4.33 -3.59 10.00
N TYR A 107 4.74 -2.40 9.58
CA TYR A 107 5.80 -2.25 8.58
C TYR A 107 7.14 -2.65 9.16
N ASP A 108 7.84 -3.56 8.48
CA ASP A 108 9.14 -4.11 8.88
C ASP A 108 10.29 -3.81 7.91
N GLY A 109 10.04 -2.96 6.91
CA GLY A 109 10.98 -2.64 5.83
C GLY A 109 10.72 -3.39 4.52
N ALA A 110 10.00 -4.51 4.56
CA ALA A 110 9.68 -5.33 3.38
C ALA A 110 8.19 -5.64 3.28
N SER A 111 7.53 -5.86 4.39
CA SER A 111 6.12 -6.23 4.50
C SER A 111 5.34 -5.20 5.31
N ILE A 112 4.04 -5.15 5.09
CA ILE A 112 3.12 -4.21 5.73
C ILE A 112 1.75 -4.87 5.89
N HIS A 113 0.92 -4.34 6.78
CA HIS A 113 -0.45 -4.80 6.92
C HIS A 113 -1.19 -4.74 5.58
N ARG A 114 -1.89 -5.82 5.23
CA ARG A 114 -2.59 -5.98 3.94
C ARG A 114 -3.55 -4.83 3.59
N ASN A 115 -4.09 -4.14 4.59
CA ASN A 115 -4.99 -3.01 4.35
C ASN A 115 -4.29 -1.83 3.66
N TYR A 116 -3.01 -1.58 3.97
CA TYR A 116 -2.21 -0.60 3.24
C TYR A 116 -2.23 -0.88 1.74
N ASN A 117 -1.95 -2.12 1.34
CA ASN A 117 -1.94 -2.50 -0.07
C ASN A 117 -3.30 -2.28 -0.73
N LYS A 118 -4.40 -2.57 -0.03
CA LYS A 118 -5.76 -2.29 -0.52
C LYS A 118 -6.00 -0.80 -0.73
N TRP A 119 -5.58 0.02 0.21
CA TRP A 119 -5.75 1.48 0.09
C TRP A 119 -4.99 2.05 -1.09
N VAL A 120 -3.77 1.59 -1.34
CA VAL A 120 -2.96 1.99 -2.50
C VAL A 120 -3.63 1.54 -3.80
N LYS A 121 -4.11 0.30 -3.88
CA LYS A 121 -4.84 -0.21 -5.05
C LYS A 121 -6.09 0.60 -5.35
N PHE A 122 -6.90 0.89 -4.34
CA PHE A 122 -8.12 1.67 -4.51
C PHE A 122 -7.81 3.09 -4.97
N MET A 123 -6.77 3.72 -4.45
CA MET A 123 -6.31 5.03 -4.93
C MET A 123 -5.88 4.96 -6.39
N SER A 124 -5.07 3.98 -6.77
CA SER A 124 -4.64 3.81 -8.16
C SER A 124 -5.81 3.60 -9.12
N ASP A 125 -6.79 2.78 -8.73
CA ASP A 125 -8.00 2.56 -9.54
C ASP A 125 -8.78 3.87 -9.75
N ARG A 126 -8.88 4.70 -8.70
CA ARG A 126 -9.56 6.00 -8.79
C ARG A 126 -8.78 7.01 -9.62
N ILE A 127 -7.46 7.00 -9.54
CA ILE A 127 -6.62 7.83 -10.42
C ILE A 127 -6.84 7.45 -11.88
N ASN A 128 -6.80 6.15 -12.20
CA ASN A 128 -7.02 5.65 -13.55
C ASN A 128 -8.42 6.04 -14.06
N LEU A 129 -9.44 5.97 -13.22
CA LEU A 129 -10.79 6.40 -13.56
C LEU A 129 -10.86 7.91 -13.80
N ALA A 130 -10.21 8.72 -12.95
CA ALA A 130 -10.17 10.16 -13.10
C ALA A 130 -9.46 10.61 -14.39
N LEU A 131 -8.43 9.89 -14.82
CA LEU A 131 -7.74 10.14 -16.09
C LEU A 131 -8.65 10.00 -17.31
N LYS A 132 -9.68 9.15 -17.22
CA LYS A 132 -10.59 8.87 -18.34
C LYS A 132 -11.52 10.05 -18.68
N ARG A 133 -11.60 11.06 -17.85
CA ARG A 133 -12.38 12.26 -18.14
C ARG A 133 -11.69 13.23 -19.12
N PHE A 134 -10.42 13.01 -19.40
CA PHE A 134 -9.63 13.83 -20.33
C PHE A 134 -9.52 13.23 -21.73
#